data_37fa717bdd1d0ab3bd7b1e29009f0235
#
_entry.id   37fa717bdd1d0ab3bd7b1e29009f0235
#
_cell.length_a   1.000
_cell.length_b   1.000
_cell.length_c   1.000
_cell.angle_alpha   90.00
_cell.angle_beta   90.00
_cell.angle_gamma   90.00
#
_symmetry.space_group_name_H-M   'P 1'
#
loop_
_entity.id
_entity.type
_entity.pdbx_description
1 polymer ?
#
loop_
_entity_poly.entity_id
_entity_poly.type
_entity_poly.pdbx_seq_one_letter_code
_entity_poly.pdbx_strand_id
1 'polypeptide(L)'
;MPISNSRQGLIDYCLRELGHPVIEINVDDDQLEDRIDEAFQFYREFHYDSVEMVYLAEKVIASNATISGNATSFIGSETITGTASNATAVVHQAANSTLLDIYNINGTFTAGEVITGKQSNTIATISTVNKNNYDNNYFNLTDLVTGVSRIIQLSNKSSGTSMFDVQYQLMLNNIQSLTNTDIVYYSQLKTHFNLINDLMTGQKPVRFNRHMNRLYVDMNWRKDITIGDHVIVEAFRILDPNTYTDVYNDYFLKKYATALIKKQWGTNLKKFEGVQLPGGVVLNGQKIYDEAVEEIRQLQQDAQSIYQLPVDFFVG
;
A
#
# COMPACT_ATOMS: atom_id res chain seq x y z
N MET A 1 -6.50 19.56 -29.14
CA MET A 1 -5.55 20.00 -28.10
C MET A 1 -4.66 18.82 -27.78
N PRO A 2 -3.36 18.98 -27.59
CA PRO A 2 -2.53 17.88 -27.15
C PRO A 2 -3.01 17.45 -25.75
N ILE A 3 -3.35 16.18 -25.63
CA ILE A 3 -3.72 15.57 -24.36
C ILE A 3 -2.47 15.54 -23.49
N SER A 4 -2.58 15.95 -22.24
CA SER A 4 -1.47 15.89 -21.28
C SER A 4 -1.31 14.44 -20.80
N ASN A 5 -0.35 13.71 -21.36
CA ASN A 5 -0.06 12.30 -21.02
C ASN A 5 1.36 12.11 -20.46
N SER A 6 1.98 13.18 -20.03
CA SER A 6 3.28 13.16 -19.37
C SER A 6 3.38 14.30 -18.37
N ARG A 7 4.34 14.18 -17.46
CA ARG A 7 4.62 15.21 -16.45
C ARG A 7 4.96 16.56 -17.14
N GLN A 8 5.83 16.54 -18.15
CA GLN A 8 6.15 17.72 -18.93
C GLN A 8 4.92 18.29 -19.67
N GLY A 9 4.07 17.43 -20.21
CA GLY A 9 2.83 17.86 -20.87
C GLY A 9 1.86 18.55 -19.90
N LEU A 10 1.84 18.16 -18.63
CA LEU A 10 1.07 18.82 -17.58
C LEU A 10 1.65 20.20 -17.25
N ILE A 11 2.99 20.30 -17.09
CA ILE A 11 3.68 21.59 -16.88
C ILE A 11 3.39 22.55 -18.02
N ASP A 12 3.57 22.09 -19.26
CA ASP A 12 3.30 22.91 -20.46
C ASP A 12 1.83 23.36 -20.53
N TYR A 13 0.89 22.51 -20.11
CA TYR A 13 -0.51 22.87 -20.03
C TYR A 13 -0.73 23.99 -19.01
N CYS A 14 -0.20 23.83 -17.79
CA CYS A 14 -0.34 24.83 -16.73
C CYS A 14 0.25 26.17 -17.13
N LEU A 15 1.43 26.18 -17.75
CA LEU A 15 2.07 27.41 -18.23
C LEU A 15 1.26 28.09 -19.34
N ARG A 16 0.68 27.31 -20.27
CA ARG A 16 -0.19 27.88 -21.32
C ARG A 16 -1.46 28.49 -20.75
N GLU A 17 -2.05 27.87 -19.74
CA GLU A 17 -3.23 28.42 -19.05
C GLU A 17 -2.92 29.74 -18.34
N LEU A 18 -1.68 29.92 -17.84
CA LEU A 18 -1.20 31.16 -17.24
C LEU A 18 -0.76 32.20 -18.25
N GLY A 19 -0.74 31.87 -19.56
CA GLY A 19 -0.46 32.81 -20.66
C GLY A 19 0.87 32.62 -21.40
N HIS A 20 1.68 31.64 -21.04
CA HIS A 20 2.89 31.30 -21.77
C HIS A 20 2.55 30.85 -23.22
N PRO A 21 3.27 31.18 -24.27
CA PRO A 21 4.52 31.98 -24.29
C PRO A 21 4.29 33.51 -24.50
N VAL A 22 3.03 33.96 -24.51
CA VAL A 22 2.72 35.40 -24.72
C VAL A 22 3.20 36.24 -23.54
N ILE A 23 3.03 35.68 -22.34
CA ILE A 23 3.52 36.28 -21.10
C ILE A 23 4.61 35.37 -20.54
N GLU A 24 5.74 35.99 -20.18
CA GLU A 24 6.82 35.26 -19.51
C GLU A 24 6.44 34.97 -18.07
N ILE A 25 6.40 33.67 -17.71
CA ILE A 25 6.10 33.21 -16.38
C ILE A 25 7.43 32.97 -15.63
N ASN A 26 7.76 33.87 -14.71
CA ASN A 26 9.03 33.86 -13.99
C ASN A 26 8.99 32.85 -12.84
N VAL A 27 8.99 31.56 -13.16
CA VAL A 27 9.08 30.43 -12.24
C VAL A 27 10.15 29.51 -12.79
N ASP A 28 11.06 29.09 -11.94
CA ASP A 28 12.13 28.17 -12.27
C ASP A 28 11.62 26.74 -12.46
N ASP A 29 12.32 25.94 -13.27
CA ASP A 29 11.91 24.56 -13.58
C ASP A 29 11.82 23.70 -12.31
N ASP A 30 12.75 23.83 -11.36
CA ASP A 30 12.70 23.12 -10.08
C ASP A 30 11.49 23.54 -9.25
N GLN A 31 11.09 24.81 -9.31
CA GLN A 31 9.87 25.28 -8.62
C GLN A 31 8.58 24.73 -9.27
N LEU A 32 8.59 24.56 -10.60
CA LEU A 32 7.47 23.95 -11.32
C LEU A 32 7.32 22.48 -10.89
N GLU A 33 8.43 21.74 -10.87
CA GLU A 33 8.45 20.33 -10.44
C GLU A 33 7.94 20.15 -9.01
N ASP A 34 8.41 20.99 -8.09
CA ASP A 34 7.94 20.99 -6.70
C ASP A 34 6.42 21.22 -6.59
N ARG A 35 5.88 22.14 -7.38
CA ARG A 35 4.41 22.42 -7.36
C ARG A 35 3.61 21.27 -7.97
N ILE A 36 4.16 20.62 -8.99
CA ILE A 36 3.54 19.42 -9.57
C ILE A 36 3.54 18.27 -8.54
N ASP A 37 4.64 18.07 -7.81
CA ASP A 37 4.70 17.05 -6.76
C ASP A 37 3.72 17.32 -5.62
N GLU A 38 3.59 18.59 -5.21
CA GLU A 38 2.57 18.98 -4.22
C GLU A 38 1.15 18.73 -4.74
N ALA A 39 0.89 19.00 -6.03
CA ALA A 39 -0.40 18.72 -6.65
C ALA A 39 -0.70 17.22 -6.67
N PHE A 40 0.26 16.38 -7.03
CA PHE A 40 0.12 14.94 -7.02
C PHE A 40 -0.09 14.40 -5.61
N GLN A 41 0.63 14.92 -4.61
CA GLN A 41 0.44 14.50 -3.22
C GLN A 41 -0.99 14.76 -2.77
N PHE A 42 -1.51 15.96 -3.01
CA PHE A 42 -2.88 16.31 -2.66
C PHE A 42 -3.91 15.46 -3.43
N TYR A 43 -3.69 15.28 -4.74
CA TYR A 43 -4.54 14.45 -5.60
C TYR A 43 -4.64 13.00 -5.08
N ARG A 44 -3.52 12.40 -4.69
CA ARG A 44 -3.46 11.04 -4.14
C ARG A 44 -4.17 10.88 -2.80
N GLU A 45 -4.27 11.96 -2.03
CA GLU A 45 -4.88 11.92 -0.70
C GLU A 45 -6.40 12.16 -0.73
N PHE A 46 -6.89 12.95 -1.69
CA PHE A 46 -8.27 13.44 -1.66
C PHE A 46 -9.11 13.10 -2.88
N HIS A 47 -8.54 12.62 -3.97
CA HIS A 47 -9.29 12.34 -5.19
C HIS A 47 -9.55 10.84 -5.36
N TYR A 48 -10.83 10.44 -5.51
CA TYR A 48 -11.22 9.02 -5.60
C TYR A 48 -10.59 8.28 -6.79
N ASP A 49 -10.36 8.95 -7.93
CA ASP A 49 -9.73 8.34 -9.12
C ASP A 49 -8.20 8.19 -8.99
N SER A 50 -7.62 8.67 -7.88
CA SER A 50 -6.17 8.52 -7.62
C SER A 50 -5.79 7.15 -7.09
N VAL A 51 -6.76 6.39 -6.60
CA VAL A 51 -6.57 5.08 -5.99
C VAL A 51 -7.51 4.06 -6.58
N GLU A 52 -7.09 2.80 -6.58
CA GLU A 52 -7.92 1.67 -6.95
C GLU A 52 -7.95 0.64 -5.83
N MET A 53 -9.07 -0.05 -5.69
CA MET A 53 -9.17 -1.19 -4.78
C MET A 53 -8.59 -2.42 -5.46
N VAL A 54 -7.62 -3.06 -4.82
CA VAL A 54 -6.91 -4.23 -5.34
C VAL A 54 -6.89 -5.35 -4.32
N TYR A 55 -6.76 -6.57 -4.82
CA TYR A 55 -6.54 -7.76 -4.02
C TYR A 55 -5.10 -8.22 -4.21
N LEU A 56 -4.27 -8.02 -3.18
CA LEU A 56 -2.86 -8.42 -3.17
C LEU A 56 -2.74 -9.81 -2.54
N ALA A 57 -2.10 -10.73 -3.24
CA ALA A 57 -1.86 -12.08 -2.74
C ALA A 57 -0.47 -12.13 -2.09
N GLU A 58 -0.43 -12.14 -0.76
CA GLU A 58 0.81 -12.21 0.02
C GLU A 58 1.06 -13.65 0.46
N LYS A 59 2.22 -14.18 0.09
CA LYS A 59 2.63 -15.53 0.48
C LYS A 59 3.32 -15.50 1.84
N VAL A 60 2.96 -16.47 2.70
CA VAL A 60 3.64 -16.70 3.97
C VAL A 60 4.93 -17.46 3.73
N ILE A 61 6.06 -16.83 4.03
CA ILE A 61 7.38 -17.38 3.79
C ILE A 61 8.16 -17.55 5.10
N ALA A 62 8.88 -18.67 5.18
CA ALA A 62 9.80 -18.96 6.27
C ALA A 62 10.96 -17.94 6.28
N SER A 63 11.54 -17.73 7.44
CA SER A 63 12.82 -17.06 7.57
C SER A 63 13.92 -17.92 6.96
N ASN A 64 15.01 -17.33 6.56
CA ASN A 64 16.13 -18.09 6.01
C ASN A 64 17.43 -17.84 6.76
N ALA A 65 18.23 -18.88 6.88
CA ALA A 65 19.56 -18.88 7.44
C ALA A 65 20.57 -19.26 6.36
N THR A 66 21.56 -18.40 6.14
CA THR A 66 22.72 -18.76 5.32
C THR A 66 23.72 -19.48 6.20
N ILE A 67 24.10 -20.67 5.78
CA ILE A 67 25.02 -21.53 6.54
C ILE A 67 26.23 -21.90 5.71
N SER A 68 27.34 -22.17 6.40
CA SER A 68 28.51 -22.81 5.86
C SER A 68 28.44 -24.29 6.24
N GLY A 69 28.29 -25.15 5.26
CA GLY A 69 28.02 -26.57 5.43
C GLY A 69 27.00 -27.06 4.42
N ASN A 70 26.46 -28.25 4.60
CA ASN A 70 25.44 -28.79 3.72
C ASN A 70 24.05 -28.69 4.33
N ALA A 71 23.27 -27.71 3.90
CA ALA A 71 21.92 -27.50 4.38
C ALA A 71 20.97 -28.69 4.10
N THR A 72 21.22 -29.43 3.03
CA THR A 72 20.38 -30.58 2.66
C THR A 72 20.53 -31.80 3.61
N SER A 73 21.51 -31.76 4.51
CA SER A 73 21.69 -32.80 5.54
C SER A 73 20.80 -32.58 6.77
N PHE A 74 20.19 -31.41 6.91
CA PHE A 74 19.20 -31.17 7.96
C PHE A 74 17.85 -31.79 7.59
N ILE A 75 17.15 -32.27 8.61
CA ILE A 75 15.84 -32.93 8.43
C ILE A 75 14.72 -31.88 8.62
N GLY A 76 13.74 -31.90 7.75
CA GLY A 76 12.55 -31.03 7.91
C GLY A 76 11.85 -31.28 9.26
N SER A 77 11.38 -30.20 9.87
CA SER A 77 10.75 -30.17 11.20
C SER A 77 11.68 -30.46 12.39
N GLU A 78 12.99 -30.63 12.20
CA GLU A 78 13.91 -30.73 13.32
C GLU A 78 14.20 -29.36 13.95
N THR A 79 14.54 -29.39 15.24
CA THR A 79 15.00 -28.19 15.94
C THR A 79 16.52 -28.05 15.80
N ILE A 80 16.96 -26.88 15.38
CA ILE A 80 18.37 -26.47 15.41
C ILE A 80 18.63 -25.59 16.64
N THR A 81 19.81 -25.74 17.20
CA THR A 81 20.26 -24.96 18.38
C THR A 81 21.63 -24.36 18.12
N GLY A 82 21.76 -23.06 18.38
CA GLY A 82 23.03 -22.34 18.35
C GLY A 82 23.85 -22.62 19.61
N THR A 83 25.12 -22.94 19.44
CA THR A 83 26.00 -23.34 20.59
C THR A 83 26.41 -22.16 21.45
N ALA A 84 26.51 -20.97 20.89
CA ALA A 84 26.93 -19.77 21.63
C ALA A 84 25.73 -18.98 22.17
N SER A 85 24.69 -18.77 21.36
CA SER A 85 23.54 -17.97 21.69
C SER A 85 22.43 -18.73 22.44
N ASN A 86 22.44 -20.07 22.41
CA ASN A 86 21.31 -20.94 22.80
C ASN A 86 20.01 -20.62 22.05
N ALA A 87 20.09 -19.87 20.94
CA ALA A 87 18.93 -19.62 20.10
C ALA A 87 18.46 -20.93 19.44
N THR A 88 17.16 -21.04 19.25
CA THR A 88 16.55 -22.22 18.64
C THR A 88 15.67 -21.82 17.47
N ALA A 89 15.57 -22.67 16.48
CA ALA A 89 14.62 -22.55 15.37
C ALA A 89 14.24 -23.93 14.87
N VAL A 90 13.17 -24.03 14.11
CA VAL A 90 12.74 -25.26 13.46
C VAL A 90 13.06 -25.19 11.98
N VAL A 91 13.62 -26.26 11.44
CA VAL A 91 13.90 -26.36 10.01
C VAL A 91 12.62 -26.59 9.24
N HIS A 92 12.34 -25.76 8.22
CA HIS A 92 11.27 -26.01 7.27
C HIS A 92 11.75 -26.93 6.16
N GLN A 93 12.74 -26.50 5.41
CA GLN A 93 13.38 -27.24 4.33
C GLN A 93 14.75 -26.62 4.01
N ALA A 94 15.57 -27.34 3.27
CA ALA A 94 16.74 -26.76 2.64
C ALA A 94 16.35 -26.16 1.29
N ALA A 95 16.51 -24.85 1.11
CA ALA A 95 16.25 -24.18 -0.16
C ALA A 95 17.36 -24.50 -1.18
N ASN A 96 18.61 -24.62 -0.71
CA ASN A 96 19.77 -25.09 -1.48
C ASN A 96 20.85 -25.63 -0.53
N SER A 97 22.06 -25.88 -1.02
CA SER A 97 23.17 -26.44 -0.20
C SER A 97 23.64 -25.51 0.92
N THR A 98 23.40 -24.17 0.82
CA THR A 98 23.90 -23.17 1.77
C THR A 98 22.78 -22.34 2.42
N LEU A 99 21.54 -22.52 1.99
CA LEU A 99 20.38 -21.78 2.48
C LEU A 99 19.37 -22.73 3.12
N LEU A 100 19.09 -22.50 4.38
CA LEU A 100 18.17 -23.27 5.19
C LEU A 100 16.95 -22.42 5.53
N ASP A 101 15.75 -22.82 5.13
CA ASP A 101 14.51 -22.19 5.54
C ASP A 101 14.17 -22.64 6.96
N ILE A 102 14.00 -21.68 7.86
CA ILE A 102 13.74 -21.90 9.29
C ILE A 102 12.53 -21.11 9.74
N TYR A 103 11.91 -21.54 10.80
CA TYR A 103 10.76 -20.86 11.39
C TYR A 103 10.71 -21.07 12.91
N ASN A 104 9.81 -20.36 13.61
CA ASN A 104 9.71 -20.37 15.07
C ASN A 104 11.04 -20.02 15.74
N ILE A 105 11.69 -18.98 15.26
CA ILE A 105 12.96 -18.52 15.81
C ILE A 105 12.74 -17.98 17.21
N ASN A 106 13.46 -18.55 18.18
CA ASN A 106 13.49 -18.10 19.56
C ASN A 106 14.93 -17.72 19.93
N GLY A 107 15.08 -16.47 20.34
CA GLY A 107 16.40 -15.87 20.55
C GLY A 107 17.01 -15.26 19.27
N THR A 108 18.29 -14.92 19.32
CA THR A 108 19.05 -14.35 18.20
C THR A 108 20.31 -15.16 17.98
N PHE A 109 20.45 -15.72 16.81
CA PHE A 109 21.68 -16.43 16.43
C PHE A 109 22.84 -15.45 16.24
N THR A 110 24.01 -15.82 16.70
CA THR A 110 25.24 -15.04 16.52
C THR A 110 25.91 -15.43 15.20
N ALA A 111 26.31 -14.44 14.40
CA ALA A 111 27.03 -14.73 13.16
C ALA A 111 28.34 -15.49 13.45
N GLY A 112 28.59 -16.55 12.70
CA GLY A 112 29.76 -17.41 12.88
C GLY A 112 29.60 -18.50 13.96
N GLU A 113 28.44 -18.60 14.64
CA GLU A 113 28.23 -19.68 15.60
C GLU A 113 27.91 -21.01 14.92
N VAL A 114 28.21 -22.08 15.63
CA VAL A 114 27.89 -23.44 15.21
C VAL A 114 26.45 -23.76 15.60
N ILE A 115 25.68 -24.28 14.66
CA ILE A 115 24.34 -24.82 14.88
C ILE A 115 24.37 -26.34 14.79
N THR A 116 23.54 -26.98 15.58
CA THR A 116 23.42 -28.44 15.61
C THR A 116 21.95 -28.84 15.43
N GLY A 117 21.67 -29.74 14.49
CA GLY A 117 20.36 -30.35 14.30
C GLY A 117 20.11 -31.42 15.35
N LYS A 118 18.94 -31.39 16.01
CA LYS A 118 18.64 -32.31 17.11
C LYS A 118 18.41 -33.76 16.66
N GLN A 119 17.92 -33.96 15.45
CA GLN A 119 17.63 -35.32 14.92
C GLN A 119 18.71 -35.80 13.97
N SER A 120 19.15 -34.95 13.08
CA SER A 120 20.18 -35.29 12.08
C SER A 120 21.60 -35.34 12.65
N ASN A 121 21.82 -34.73 13.82
CA ASN A 121 23.15 -34.43 14.37
C ASN A 121 24.07 -33.69 13.38
N THR A 122 23.47 -33.06 12.38
CA THR A 122 24.20 -32.24 11.41
C THR A 122 24.74 -30.99 12.06
N ILE A 123 25.98 -30.65 11.79
CA ILE A 123 26.65 -29.46 12.29
C ILE A 123 26.94 -28.53 11.11
N ALA A 124 26.62 -27.25 11.27
CA ALA A 124 26.93 -26.20 10.31
C ALA A 124 27.26 -24.90 11.04
N THR A 125 27.88 -23.95 10.35
CA THR A 125 28.14 -22.63 10.87
C THR A 125 27.16 -21.64 10.25
N ILE A 126 26.44 -20.89 11.07
CA ILE A 126 25.47 -19.90 10.61
C ILE A 126 26.19 -18.58 10.30
N SER A 127 25.93 -18.02 9.12
CA SER A 127 26.52 -16.73 8.73
C SER A 127 25.53 -15.58 8.98
N THR A 128 24.30 -15.72 8.48
CA THR A 128 23.26 -14.70 8.62
C THR A 128 21.90 -15.34 8.79
N VAL A 129 21.01 -14.68 9.51
CA VAL A 129 19.58 -15.03 9.60
C VAL A 129 18.75 -13.85 9.16
N ASN A 130 17.93 -14.04 8.14
CA ASN A 130 16.98 -13.06 7.66
C ASN A 130 15.56 -13.49 8.06
N LYS A 131 14.96 -12.75 8.97
CA LYS A 131 13.58 -13.02 9.37
C LYS A 131 12.62 -12.52 8.30
N ASN A 132 11.72 -13.39 7.87
CA ASN A 132 10.65 -13.09 6.93
C ASN A 132 9.30 -12.92 7.65
N ASN A 133 8.21 -12.81 6.90
CA ASN A 133 6.91 -12.42 7.41
C ASN A 133 6.36 -13.35 8.49
N TYR A 134 6.63 -14.67 8.42
CA TYR A 134 6.15 -15.63 9.42
C TYR A 134 6.70 -15.35 10.83
N ASP A 135 8.01 -15.10 10.98
CA ASP A 135 8.63 -14.82 12.28
C ASP A 135 8.56 -13.35 12.70
N ASN A 136 8.41 -12.45 11.72
CA ASN A 136 8.24 -11.02 11.96
C ASN A 136 6.79 -10.63 12.32
N ASN A 137 5.81 -11.50 12.03
CA ASN A 137 4.38 -11.27 12.25
C ASN A 137 3.82 -10.07 11.47
N TYR A 138 4.41 -9.71 10.32
CA TYR A 138 3.90 -8.69 9.42
C TYR A 138 4.28 -8.98 7.97
N PHE A 139 3.48 -8.44 7.05
CA PHE A 139 3.79 -8.43 5.61
C PHE A 139 4.36 -7.08 5.21
N ASN A 140 5.37 -7.08 4.34
CA ASN A 140 5.82 -5.87 3.66
C ASN A 140 5.00 -5.73 2.37
N LEU A 141 4.17 -4.71 2.30
CA LEU A 141 3.41 -4.39 1.09
C LEU A 141 4.25 -3.52 0.15
N THR A 142 3.75 -3.29 -1.05
CA THR A 142 4.39 -2.39 -2.02
C THR A 142 4.26 -0.93 -1.58
N ASP A 143 5.16 -0.06 -2.03
CA ASP A 143 5.15 1.38 -1.72
C ASP A 143 3.92 2.13 -2.25
N LEU A 144 3.13 1.48 -3.10
CA LEU A 144 1.94 2.07 -3.71
C LEU A 144 0.66 1.90 -2.89
N VAL A 145 0.68 1.13 -1.79
CA VAL A 145 -0.49 0.91 -0.94
C VAL A 145 -0.69 2.10 0.00
N THR A 146 -1.89 2.69 -0.03
CA THR A 146 -2.28 3.78 0.87
C THR A 146 -3.00 3.31 2.12
N GLY A 147 -3.82 2.27 1.99
CA GLY A 147 -4.61 1.74 3.08
C GLY A 147 -5.03 0.30 2.84
N VAL A 148 -5.33 -0.41 3.92
CA VAL A 148 -5.79 -1.80 3.88
C VAL A 148 -7.18 -1.85 4.50
N SER A 149 -8.15 -2.43 3.76
CA SER A 149 -9.52 -2.60 4.25
C SER A 149 -9.62 -3.84 5.14
N ARG A 150 -9.27 -4.98 4.61
CA ARG A 150 -9.36 -6.27 5.32
C ARG A 150 -8.43 -7.31 4.73
N ILE A 151 -8.31 -8.42 5.44
CA ILE A 151 -7.64 -9.61 4.92
C ILE A 151 -8.62 -10.77 4.74
N ILE A 152 -8.38 -11.56 3.70
CA ILE A 152 -9.06 -12.81 3.43
C ILE A 152 -8.00 -13.90 3.49
N GLN A 153 -8.07 -14.74 4.50
CA GLN A 153 -7.12 -15.84 4.66
C GLN A 153 -7.56 -17.01 3.79
N LEU A 154 -6.73 -17.32 2.80
CA LEU A 154 -6.86 -18.56 2.02
C LEU A 154 -5.98 -19.62 2.67
N SER A 155 -6.54 -20.41 3.57
CA SER A 155 -5.85 -21.57 4.09
C SER A 155 -5.82 -22.67 3.02
N ASN A 156 -4.61 -23.15 2.70
CA ASN A 156 -4.43 -24.34 1.85
C ASN A 156 -4.83 -25.64 2.58
N LYS A 157 -5.39 -25.55 3.77
CA LYS A 157 -5.95 -26.72 4.41
C LYS A 157 -7.14 -27.18 3.57
N SER A 158 -6.86 -28.15 2.76
CA SER A 158 -7.64 -28.89 1.76
C SER A 158 -9.07 -29.29 2.14
N SER A 159 -9.65 -28.67 3.15
CA SER A 159 -11.01 -28.91 3.62
C SER A 159 -12.03 -27.90 3.10
N GLY A 160 -11.61 -26.82 2.49
CA GLY A 160 -12.48 -25.66 2.29
C GLY A 160 -13.41 -25.72 1.09
N THR A 161 -13.38 -26.76 0.28
CA THR A 161 -14.32 -26.96 -0.83
C THR A 161 -15.18 -28.20 -0.64
N SER A 162 -15.31 -28.65 0.59
CA SER A 162 -16.25 -29.71 0.92
C SER A 162 -17.66 -29.17 0.77
N MET A 163 -18.50 -29.88 0.02
CA MET A 163 -19.95 -29.62 -0.07
C MET A 163 -20.64 -29.59 1.31
N PHE A 164 -19.91 -29.93 2.36
CA PHE A 164 -20.32 -29.97 3.76
C PHE A 164 -19.83 -28.77 4.58
N ASP A 165 -19.11 -27.83 3.94
CA ASP A 165 -18.75 -26.58 4.61
C ASP A 165 -20.01 -25.76 4.86
N VAL A 166 -20.18 -25.30 6.08
CA VAL A 166 -21.32 -24.49 6.52
C VAL A 166 -21.45 -23.23 5.65
N GLN A 167 -20.35 -22.61 5.26
CA GLN A 167 -20.35 -21.45 4.37
C GLN A 167 -20.86 -21.79 2.96
N TYR A 168 -20.47 -22.92 2.40
CA TYR A 168 -20.95 -23.37 1.11
C TYR A 168 -22.46 -23.72 1.13
N GLN A 169 -22.91 -24.38 2.19
CA GLN A 169 -24.32 -24.72 2.42
C GLN A 169 -25.17 -23.44 2.58
N LEU A 170 -24.66 -22.45 3.31
CA LEU A 170 -25.33 -21.16 3.50
C LEU A 170 -25.38 -20.35 2.17
N MET A 171 -24.31 -20.38 1.36
CA MET A 171 -24.31 -19.77 0.02
C MET A 171 -25.35 -20.43 -0.90
N LEU A 172 -25.43 -21.76 -0.93
CA LEU A 172 -26.41 -22.50 -1.72
C LEU A 172 -27.84 -22.17 -1.30
N ASN A 173 -28.10 -22.12 -0.01
CA ASN A 173 -29.41 -21.75 0.54
C ASN A 173 -29.79 -20.30 0.15
N ASN A 174 -28.83 -19.40 0.13
CA ASN A 174 -29.03 -18.01 -0.27
C ASN A 174 -29.39 -17.88 -1.77
N ILE A 175 -28.77 -18.66 -2.64
CA ILE A 175 -29.06 -18.67 -4.10
C ILE A 175 -30.48 -19.22 -4.37
N GLN A 176 -30.90 -20.22 -3.60
CA GLN A 176 -32.22 -20.83 -3.78
C GLN A 176 -33.36 -19.95 -3.25
N SER A 177 -33.10 -19.07 -2.27
CA SER A 177 -34.09 -18.13 -1.73
C SER A 177 -34.26 -16.86 -2.57
N LEU A 178 -33.29 -16.53 -3.44
CA LEU A 178 -33.30 -15.32 -4.28
C LEU A 178 -34.40 -15.31 -5.35
N THR A 179 -35.01 -16.45 -5.66
CA THR A 179 -36.00 -16.54 -6.73
C THR A 179 -37.41 -16.06 -6.33
N ASN A 180 -37.70 -15.85 -5.04
CA ASN A 180 -39.06 -15.53 -4.58
C ASN A 180 -39.17 -14.57 -3.39
N THR A 181 -38.14 -13.77 -3.06
CA THR A 181 -38.17 -12.99 -1.82
C THR A 181 -38.12 -11.48 -2.05
N ASP A 182 -38.87 -10.76 -1.22
CA ASP A 182 -38.88 -9.31 -1.10
C ASP A 182 -37.48 -8.78 -0.73
N ILE A 183 -37.06 -7.65 -1.32
CA ILE A 183 -35.75 -7.00 -1.12
C ILE A 183 -35.49 -6.75 0.38
N VAL A 184 -36.51 -6.44 1.16
CA VAL A 184 -36.39 -6.20 2.60
C VAL A 184 -35.97 -7.48 3.35
N TYR A 185 -36.60 -8.60 3.02
CA TYR A 185 -36.26 -9.91 3.61
C TYR A 185 -34.83 -10.35 3.22
N TYR A 186 -34.43 -10.11 1.97
CA TYR A 186 -33.07 -10.36 1.52
C TYR A 186 -32.04 -9.51 2.28
N SER A 187 -32.31 -8.23 2.50
CA SER A 187 -31.43 -7.35 3.27
C SER A 187 -31.28 -7.83 4.73
N GLN A 188 -32.37 -8.25 5.36
CA GLN A 188 -32.35 -8.78 6.72
C GLN A 188 -31.56 -10.09 6.80
N LEU A 189 -31.79 -11.02 5.85
CA LEU A 189 -31.02 -12.26 5.76
C LEU A 189 -29.52 -11.99 5.57
N LYS A 190 -29.15 -11.09 4.68
CA LYS A 190 -27.75 -10.70 4.45
C LYS A 190 -27.12 -10.15 5.73
N THR A 191 -27.83 -9.33 6.47
CA THR A 191 -27.34 -8.79 7.76
C THR A 191 -27.15 -9.91 8.79
N HIS A 192 -28.08 -10.85 8.88
CA HIS A 192 -27.96 -12.01 9.76
C HIS A 192 -26.79 -12.92 9.37
N PHE A 193 -26.57 -13.16 8.07
CA PHE A 193 -25.43 -13.95 7.61
C PHE A 193 -24.10 -13.27 7.86
N ASN A 194 -24.01 -11.97 7.68
CA ASN A 194 -22.81 -11.22 8.03
C ASN A 194 -22.53 -11.33 9.53
N LEU A 195 -23.54 -11.18 10.38
CA LEU A 195 -23.38 -11.34 11.82
C LEU A 195 -22.90 -12.76 12.21
N ILE A 196 -23.48 -13.80 11.61
CA ILE A 196 -23.07 -15.19 11.84
C ILE A 196 -21.63 -15.40 11.35
N ASN A 197 -21.30 -14.88 10.19
CA ASN A 197 -19.95 -14.97 9.65
C ASN A 197 -18.92 -14.26 10.55
N ASP A 198 -19.23 -13.08 11.05
CA ASP A 198 -18.38 -12.34 11.97
C ASP A 198 -18.19 -13.07 13.31
N LEU A 199 -19.24 -13.74 13.80
CA LEU A 199 -19.17 -14.54 15.03
C LEU A 199 -18.40 -15.85 14.85
N MET A 200 -18.52 -16.51 13.69
CA MET A 200 -17.91 -17.82 13.44
C MET A 200 -16.50 -17.76 12.87
N THR A 201 -16.24 -16.83 11.98
CA THR A 201 -14.93 -16.73 11.31
C THR A 201 -14.04 -15.64 11.90
N GLY A 202 -14.61 -14.65 12.58
CA GLY A 202 -13.92 -13.53 13.23
C GLY A 202 -12.92 -12.87 12.29
N GLN A 203 -13.23 -11.69 11.77
CA GLN A 203 -12.25 -10.94 10.99
C GLN A 203 -11.00 -10.72 11.82
N LYS A 204 -9.84 -11.07 11.30
CA LYS A 204 -8.58 -10.83 11.99
C LYS A 204 -8.29 -9.32 11.94
N PRO A 205 -8.08 -8.67 13.10
CA PRO A 205 -7.72 -7.26 13.12
C PRO A 205 -6.43 -7.02 12.36
N VAL A 206 -6.40 -5.96 11.58
CA VAL A 206 -5.22 -5.54 10.82
C VAL A 206 -4.80 -4.14 11.21
N ARG A 207 -3.51 -3.89 11.19
CA ARG A 207 -2.90 -2.58 11.40
C ARG A 207 -1.90 -2.36 10.30
N PHE A 208 -2.11 -1.31 9.50
CA PHE A 208 -1.22 -0.94 8.42
C PHE A 208 -0.52 0.39 8.73
N ASN A 209 0.76 0.47 8.43
CA ASN A 209 1.53 1.71 8.53
C ASN A 209 2.14 2.03 7.16
N ARG A 210 1.61 3.06 6.51
CA ARG A 210 2.02 3.51 5.18
C ARG A 210 3.50 3.90 5.10
N HIS A 211 4.02 4.57 6.15
CA HIS A 211 5.43 5.02 6.15
C HIS A 211 6.43 3.88 6.29
N MET A 212 6.00 2.76 6.86
CA MET A 212 6.83 1.56 7.02
C MET A 212 6.48 0.48 5.99
N ASN A 213 5.40 0.66 5.23
CA ASN A 213 4.82 -0.33 4.31
C ASN A 213 4.57 -1.70 4.96
N ARG A 214 4.23 -1.69 6.25
CA ARG A 214 4.04 -2.91 7.04
C ARG A 214 2.60 -3.12 7.41
N LEU A 215 2.10 -4.31 7.06
CA LEU A 215 0.80 -4.80 7.46
C LEU A 215 0.96 -5.80 8.60
N TYR A 216 0.55 -5.41 9.80
CA TYR A 216 0.47 -6.29 10.95
C TYR A 216 -0.89 -6.97 10.99
N VAL A 217 -0.88 -8.27 11.21
CA VAL A 217 -2.09 -9.08 11.35
C VAL A 217 -2.13 -9.64 12.75
N ASP A 218 -3.14 -9.29 13.52
CA ASP A 218 -3.31 -9.73 14.90
C ASP A 218 -3.95 -11.13 14.93
N MET A 219 -3.12 -12.15 14.70
CA MET A 219 -3.48 -13.56 14.72
C MET A 219 -2.39 -14.40 15.39
N ASN A 220 -2.69 -15.64 15.71
CA ASN A 220 -1.67 -16.56 16.15
C ASN A 220 -0.94 -17.18 14.95
N TRP A 221 0.15 -16.56 14.52
CA TRP A 221 0.95 -16.97 13.36
C TRP A 221 1.42 -18.42 13.40
N ARG A 222 1.59 -18.99 14.60
CA ARG A 222 2.04 -20.38 14.76
C ARG A 222 0.92 -21.40 14.59
N LYS A 223 -0.34 -20.98 14.80
CA LYS A 223 -1.49 -21.87 14.83
C LYS A 223 -2.45 -21.66 13.66
N ASP A 224 -2.67 -20.40 13.32
CA ASP A 224 -3.74 -20.01 12.39
C ASP A 224 -3.28 -20.08 10.93
N ILE A 225 -1.97 -20.01 10.66
CA ILE A 225 -1.42 -20.00 9.31
C ILE A 225 -0.20 -20.90 9.18
N THR A 226 0.01 -21.49 8.00
CA THR A 226 1.17 -22.31 7.69
C THR A 226 2.06 -21.66 6.65
N ILE A 227 3.35 -21.99 6.70
CA ILE A 227 4.31 -21.51 5.69
C ILE A 227 3.89 -22.08 4.33
N GLY A 228 3.85 -21.21 3.32
CA GLY A 228 3.35 -21.52 1.98
C GLY A 228 1.91 -21.14 1.73
N ASP A 229 1.12 -20.85 2.78
CA ASP A 229 -0.24 -20.31 2.63
C ASP A 229 -0.22 -18.91 2.01
N HIS A 230 -1.33 -18.53 1.42
CA HIS A 230 -1.53 -17.19 0.86
C HIS A 230 -2.58 -16.44 1.68
N VAL A 231 -2.32 -15.17 1.88
CA VAL A 231 -3.25 -14.21 2.46
C VAL A 231 -3.61 -13.21 1.39
N ILE A 232 -4.89 -13.05 1.11
CA ILE A 232 -5.35 -11.98 0.22
C ILE A 232 -5.62 -10.74 1.06
N VAL A 233 -4.94 -9.66 0.70
CA VAL A 233 -5.08 -8.34 1.31
C VAL A 233 -5.92 -7.48 0.38
N GLU A 234 -7.08 -7.04 0.84
CA GLU A 234 -7.89 -6.02 0.17
C GLU A 234 -7.34 -4.66 0.54
N ALA A 235 -6.79 -3.96 -0.42
CA ALA A 235 -6.04 -2.73 -0.20
C ALA A 235 -6.37 -1.66 -1.25
N PHE A 236 -6.14 -0.41 -0.90
CA PHE A 236 -6.19 0.72 -1.81
C PHE A 236 -4.78 1.02 -2.30
N ARG A 237 -4.59 0.95 -3.60
CA ARG A 237 -3.33 1.21 -4.28
C ARG A 237 -3.39 2.52 -5.06
N ILE A 238 -2.36 3.33 -4.95
CA ILE A 238 -2.19 4.54 -5.77
C ILE A 238 -1.98 4.12 -7.23
N LEU A 239 -2.64 4.80 -8.14
CA LEU A 239 -2.35 4.68 -9.57
C LEU A 239 -0.99 5.31 -9.87
N ASP A 240 -0.08 4.52 -10.44
CA ASP A 240 1.22 5.01 -10.89
C ASP A 240 1.07 5.81 -12.19
N PRO A 241 1.36 7.13 -12.20
CA PRO A 241 1.24 7.96 -13.39
C PRO A 241 2.16 7.53 -14.54
N ASN A 242 3.25 6.81 -14.27
CA ASN A 242 4.14 6.31 -15.32
C ASN A 242 3.50 5.15 -16.09
N THR A 243 2.66 4.38 -15.43
CA THR A 243 1.92 3.27 -16.05
C THR A 243 0.59 3.75 -16.64
N TYR A 244 -0.12 4.62 -15.92
CA TYR A 244 -1.44 5.15 -16.27
C TYR A 244 -1.34 6.64 -16.59
N THR A 245 -0.90 6.96 -17.80
CA THR A 245 -0.60 8.34 -18.22
C THR A 245 -1.80 9.25 -18.29
N ASP A 246 -3.02 8.71 -18.35
CA ASP A 246 -4.26 9.49 -18.38
C ASP A 246 -4.50 10.30 -17.09
N VAL A 247 -3.84 9.93 -15.98
CA VAL A 247 -3.84 10.70 -14.73
C VAL A 247 -3.36 12.14 -14.95
N TYR A 248 -2.38 12.36 -15.85
CA TYR A 248 -1.90 13.71 -16.19
C TYR A 248 -2.96 14.57 -16.90
N ASN A 249 -4.01 13.96 -17.45
CA ASN A 249 -5.10 14.65 -18.12
C ASN A 249 -6.31 14.89 -17.23
N ASP A 250 -6.25 14.49 -15.96
CA ASP A 250 -7.31 14.71 -15.01
C ASP A 250 -7.65 16.19 -14.86
N TYR A 251 -8.95 16.50 -14.80
CA TYR A 251 -9.43 17.89 -14.78
C TYR A 251 -9.06 18.59 -13.45
N PHE A 252 -9.26 17.92 -12.33
CA PHE A 252 -8.96 18.48 -11.02
C PHE A 252 -7.45 18.71 -10.86
N LEU A 253 -6.64 17.70 -11.22
CA LEU A 253 -5.17 17.78 -11.13
C LEU A 253 -4.63 18.94 -11.96
N LYS A 254 -5.12 19.16 -13.19
CA LYS A 254 -4.72 20.29 -14.03
C LYS A 254 -5.06 21.63 -13.40
N LYS A 255 -6.27 21.79 -12.88
CA LYS A 255 -6.70 23.02 -12.22
C LYS A 255 -5.89 23.31 -10.96
N TYR A 256 -5.70 22.30 -10.13
CA TYR A 256 -4.98 22.44 -8.87
C TYR A 256 -3.48 22.74 -9.10
N ALA A 257 -2.84 22.03 -10.02
CA ALA A 257 -1.45 22.30 -10.42
C ALA A 257 -1.27 23.73 -10.98
N THR A 258 -2.20 24.18 -11.82
CA THR A 258 -2.18 25.55 -12.36
C THR A 258 -2.28 26.59 -11.25
N ALA A 259 -3.17 26.39 -10.29
CA ALA A 259 -3.35 27.29 -9.15
C ALA A 259 -2.09 27.36 -8.26
N LEU A 260 -1.43 26.21 -8.02
CA LEU A 260 -0.16 26.15 -7.28
C LEU A 260 0.98 26.88 -8.01
N ILE A 261 1.10 26.70 -9.31
CA ILE A 261 2.09 27.42 -10.13
C ILE A 261 1.79 28.92 -10.15
N LYS A 262 0.51 29.31 -10.27
CA LYS A 262 0.08 30.73 -10.20
C LYS A 262 0.47 31.35 -8.86
N LYS A 263 0.29 30.60 -7.75
CA LYS A 263 0.71 31.02 -6.40
C LYS A 263 2.22 31.23 -6.32
N GLN A 264 3.02 30.30 -6.90
CA GLN A 264 4.47 30.40 -6.93
C GLN A 264 4.91 31.63 -7.74
N TRP A 265 4.31 31.84 -8.91
CA TRP A 265 4.54 33.02 -9.74
C TRP A 265 4.22 34.31 -9.00
N GLY A 266 3.05 34.41 -8.35
CA GLY A 266 2.68 35.54 -7.50
C GLY A 266 3.66 35.76 -6.35
N THR A 267 4.17 34.69 -5.71
CA THR A 267 5.18 34.76 -4.65
C THR A 267 6.51 35.34 -5.15
N ASN A 268 6.92 34.95 -6.35
CA ASN A 268 8.15 35.47 -6.97
C ASN A 268 8.00 36.96 -7.31
N LEU A 269 6.87 37.34 -7.91
CA LEU A 269 6.61 38.74 -8.31
C LEU A 269 6.37 39.65 -7.09
N LYS A 270 5.80 39.18 -6.02
CA LYS A 270 5.58 39.94 -4.78
C LYS A 270 6.86 40.53 -4.19
N LYS A 271 8.01 39.88 -4.41
CA LYS A 271 9.33 40.37 -3.95
C LYS A 271 9.75 41.67 -4.67
N PHE A 272 9.15 41.98 -5.81
CA PHE A 272 9.40 43.19 -6.60
C PHE A 272 8.25 44.21 -6.47
N GLU A 273 7.43 44.12 -5.45
CA GLU A 273 6.33 45.06 -5.22
C GLU A 273 6.86 46.50 -5.04
N GLY A 274 6.23 47.44 -5.72
CA GLY A 274 6.67 48.84 -5.71
C GLY A 274 7.76 49.21 -6.73
N VAL A 275 8.29 48.25 -7.47
CA VAL A 275 9.20 48.54 -8.57
C VAL A 275 8.41 48.97 -9.81
N GLN A 276 8.64 50.21 -10.27
CA GLN A 276 8.07 50.70 -11.53
C GLN A 276 8.96 50.29 -12.68
N LEU A 277 8.41 49.54 -13.63
CA LEU A 277 9.11 49.24 -14.88
C LEU A 277 9.17 50.47 -15.79
N PRO A 278 10.16 50.54 -16.71
CA PRO A 278 10.20 51.56 -17.74
C PRO A 278 8.85 51.62 -18.49
N GLY A 279 8.18 52.77 -18.46
CA GLY A 279 6.84 52.94 -19.03
C GLY A 279 5.71 53.03 -17.98
N GLY A 280 5.99 53.02 -16.67
CA GLY A 280 5.03 53.24 -15.61
C GLY A 280 4.17 52.02 -15.24
N VAL A 281 4.52 50.87 -15.75
CA VAL A 281 3.82 49.61 -15.44
C VAL A 281 4.26 49.13 -14.06
N VAL A 282 3.30 48.87 -13.17
CA VAL A 282 3.52 48.30 -11.84
C VAL A 282 3.18 46.81 -11.86
N LEU A 283 4.10 46.00 -11.42
CA LEU A 283 3.86 44.55 -11.25
C LEU A 283 2.99 44.34 -9.99
N ASN A 284 1.81 43.79 -10.18
CA ASN A 284 0.89 43.50 -9.06
C ASN A 284 0.96 42.02 -8.66
N GLY A 285 2.12 41.60 -8.13
CA GLY A 285 2.34 40.21 -7.67
C GLY A 285 1.45 39.79 -6.53
N GLN A 286 1.09 40.75 -5.64
CA GLN A 286 0.18 40.47 -4.51
C GLN A 286 -1.20 40.03 -4.99
N LYS A 287 -1.78 40.68 -5.99
CA LYS A 287 -3.09 40.31 -6.53
C LYS A 287 -3.10 38.90 -7.13
N ILE A 288 -2.05 38.55 -7.91
CA ILE A 288 -1.93 37.20 -8.48
C ILE A 288 -1.84 36.16 -7.37
N TYR A 289 -1.08 36.45 -6.31
CA TYR A 289 -0.95 35.57 -5.17
C TYR A 289 -2.29 35.37 -4.44
N ASP A 290 -3.03 36.44 -4.15
CA ASP A 290 -4.29 36.39 -3.42
C ASP A 290 -5.37 35.63 -4.22
N GLU A 291 -5.45 35.87 -5.54
CA GLU A 291 -6.34 35.11 -6.43
C GLU A 291 -5.99 33.61 -6.42
N ALA A 292 -4.70 33.27 -6.51
CA ALA A 292 -4.27 31.87 -6.50
C ALA A 292 -4.59 31.16 -5.16
N VAL A 293 -4.41 31.86 -4.05
CA VAL A 293 -4.74 31.33 -2.71
C VAL A 293 -6.23 31.03 -2.60
N GLU A 294 -7.08 31.94 -3.10
CA GLU A 294 -8.53 31.73 -3.09
C GLU A 294 -8.95 30.58 -4.01
N GLU A 295 -8.38 30.48 -5.22
CA GLU A 295 -8.59 29.36 -6.14
C GLU A 295 -8.20 28.02 -5.49
N ILE A 296 -7.02 27.95 -4.85
CA ILE A 296 -6.56 26.76 -4.13
C ILE A 296 -7.52 26.39 -3.02
N ARG A 297 -7.99 27.36 -2.24
CA ARG A 297 -8.94 27.12 -1.14
C ARG A 297 -10.26 26.53 -1.65
N GLN A 298 -10.78 27.06 -2.75
CA GLN A 298 -12.00 26.55 -3.38
C GLN A 298 -11.81 25.13 -3.90
N LEU A 299 -10.71 24.86 -4.62
CA LEU A 299 -10.40 23.52 -5.14
C LEU A 299 -10.21 22.50 -4.02
N GLN A 300 -9.59 22.87 -2.89
CA GLN A 300 -9.46 22.01 -1.72
C GLN A 300 -10.80 21.70 -1.08
N GLN A 301 -11.71 22.67 -1.00
CA GLN A 301 -13.07 22.43 -0.51
C GLN A 301 -13.87 21.52 -1.46
N ASP A 302 -13.75 21.74 -2.76
CA ASP A 302 -14.39 20.90 -3.77
C ASP A 302 -13.87 19.48 -3.71
N ALA A 303 -12.54 19.29 -3.51
CA ALA A 303 -11.95 17.98 -3.34
C ALA A 303 -12.56 17.22 -2.16
N GLN A 304 -12.71 17.88 -1.02
CA GLN A 304 -13.27 17.28 0.19
C GLN A 304 -14.78 16.99 0.09
N SER A 305 -15.52 17.74 -0.72
CA SER A 305 -16.97 17.59 -0.82
C SER A 305 -17.43 16.71 -1.98
N ILE A 306 -16.70 16.70 -3.10
CA ILE A 306 -17.14 16.08 -4.37
C ILE A 306 -16.29 14.88 -4.72
N TYR A 307 -14.96 14.96 -4.52
CA TYR A 307 -14.00 13.99 -5.03
C TYR A 307 -13.46 13.04 -3.96
N GLN A 308 -14.01 13.07 -2.75
CA GLN A 308 -13.60 12.14 -1.69
C GLN A 308 -14.22 10.76 -1.91
N LEU A 309 -13.44 9.71 -1.64
CA LEU A 309 -13.98 8.35 -1.60
C LEU A 309 -15.12 8.27 -0.58
N PRO A 310 -16.19 7.51 -0.88
CA PRO A 310 -17.20 7.19 0.12
C PRO A 310 -16.49 6.62 1.37
N VAL A 311 -16.98 7.03 2.54
CA VAL A 311 -16.40 6.56 3.81
C VAL A 311 -16.57 5.05 3.88
N ASP A 312 -15.49 4.33 3.67
CA ASP A 312 -15.40 2.90 3.86
C ASP A 312 -14.47 2.61 5.04
N PHE A 313 -14.63 1.44 5.68
CA PHE A 313 -13.76 1.05 6.77
C PHE A 313 -12.44 0.54 6.21
N PHE A 314 -11.43 1.38 6.21
CA PHE A 314 -10.05 0.96 5.96
C PHE A 314 -9.16 1.35 7.15
N VAL A 315 -8.13 0.54 7.35
CA VAL A 315 -7.12 0.74 8.37
C VAL A 315 -5.85 1.19 7.65
N GLY A 316 -5.46 2.43 7.90
CA GLY A 316 -4.28 3.06 7.29
C GLY A 316 -3.43 3.78 8.31
#